data_696e12f09e13397f8ab841ca4283c1dd
#
_entry.id   696e12f09e13397f8ab841ca4283c1dd
#
_cell.length_a   1.000
_cell.length_b   1.000
_cell.length_c   1.000
_cell.angle_alpha   90.00
_cell.angle_beta   90.00
_cell.angle_gamma   90.00
#
_symmetry.space_group_name_H-M   'P 1'
#
loop_
_entity.id
_entity.type
_entity.pdbx_description
1 polymer ?
#
loop_
_entity_poly.entity_id
_entity_poly.type
_entity_poly.pdbx_seq_one_letter_code
_entity_poly.pdbx_strand_id
1 'polypeptide(L)'
;MRTAVRTPLMGLLAAFALVAVGLGVPTLAAAAQTEVTIWTAFPEMHVLAQELAAKYMKENPNVKITATLFPQRAQEEKVAVALPAGQAADLIELDKFELYPYYKNGFLEPLPPDTEAWAKKNWPEYSVKANTADDGKLFDFPWFNAFKMMFYNKDYFKEAGITKVPTTVDEMIAASKKLTKYDSKGNVTRAGLDYRIMGGGAGTMQKYWTQAMIPYGAKVLEKVGDKWRAGYNNDAGRQALKMYIDAIHKDKVVAFDHKHDAEGFGLGVSAMFQREAWVVGYMAKDAPKVNYGVFPMPKGPGGWGTVGNTMGMAVPKSSKVKKEAFAFAKWMMDDAQAMYSFETSGWQPFRTNIDYSSLYKKRPLLKEFIQTSSLAGHAVYDYENMPAISEVHNRMAERIMTAFKRADLKDNPQGIAKVVSDMAEETNRILADNGLLAK
;
A
#
# COMPACT_ATOMS: atom_id res chain seq x y z
N MET A 1 -61.52 -53.21 11.69
CA MET A 1 -62.87 -53.38 12.26
C MET A 1 -63.42 -52.01 12.61
N ARG A 2 -64.65 -51.76 12.08
CA ARG A 2 -65.70 -50.83 12.47
C ARG A 2 -65.39 -49.32 12.29
N THR A 3 -65.90 -48.76 11.24
CA THR A 3 -67.24 -48.28 10.87
C THR A 3 -67.51 -46.88 11.46
N ALA A 4 -67.42 -45.90 10.61
CA ALA A 4 -68.48 -45.02 10.08
C ALA A 4 -69.49 -44.47 11.07
N VAL A 5 -69.74 -43.15 11.10
CA VAL A 5 -71.11 -42.60 10.96
C VAL A 5 -70.99 -41.12 10.46
N ARG A 6 -71.70 -40.85 9.38
CA ARG A 6 -72.07 -39.54 8.86
C ARG A 6 -73.26 -38.99 9.63
N THR A 7 -73.37 -37.69 9.77
CA THR A 7 -74.61 -36.97 9.35
C THR A 7 -74.42 -35.46 9.31
N PRO A 8 -75.10 -34.71 8.40
CA PRO A 8 -74.91 -33.33 8.14
C PRO A 8 -75.93 -32.45 8.84
N LEU A 9 -75.59 -31.18 9.05
CA LEU A 9 -76.63 -30.17 9.29
C LEU A 9 -76.41 -28.96 8.41
N MET A 10 -77.43 -28.68 7.59
CA MET A 10 -77.65 -27.42 6.82
C MET A 10 -77.98 -26.30 7.79
N GLY A 11 -77.57 -25.12 7.51
CA GLY A 11 -78.01 -23.92 8.22
C GLY A 11 -77.47 -22.61 7.64
N LEU A 12 -78.26 -22.05 6.77
CA LEU A 12 -78.52 -20.64 6.44
C LEU A 12 -77.36 -19.66 6.21
N LEU A 13 -77.28 -19.17 5.01
CA LEU A 13 -76.68 -17.95 4.52
C LEU A 13 -77.32 -16.71 5.19
N ALA A 14 -76.45 -15.83 5.70
CA ALA A 14 -76.76 -14.42 5.85
C ALA A 14 -75.56 -13.61 5.26
N ALA A 15 -75.78 -13.08 4.06
CA ALA A 15 -74.80 -12.21 3.40
C ALA A 15 -74.84 -10.82 4.04
N PHE A 16 -73.78 -10.42 4.73
CA PHE A 16 -73.50 -9.03 5.03
C PHE A 16 -72.41 -8.53 4.08
N ALA A 17 -72.80 -7.72 3.11
CA ALA A 17 -71.91 -7.00 2.26
C ALA A 17 -71.31 -5.82 3.05
N LEU A 18 -70.08 -5.97 3.55
CA LEU A 18 -69.27 -4.87 4.07
C LEU A 18 -68.55 -4.19 2.88
N VAL A 19 -69.02 -3.04 2.48
CA VAL A 19 -68.29 -2.15 1.56
C VAL A 19 -67.11 -1.54 2.36
N ALA A 20 -65.96 -2.15 2.25
CA ALA A 20 -64.71 -1.58 2.71
C ALA A 20 -64.27 -0.51 1.69
N VAL A 21 -64.52 0.76 1.98
CA VAL A 21 -63.85 1.89 1.30
C VAL A 21 -62.39 1.81 1.69
N GLY A 22 -61.59 1.17 0.86
CA GLY A 22 -60.12 1.16 0.97
C GLY A 22 -59.57 2.54 0.68
N LEU A 23 -59.31 3.35 1.70
CA LEU A 23 -58.37 4.45 1.61
C LEU A 23 -57.00 3.86 1.29
N GLY A 24 -56.66 3.80 -0.01
CA GLY A 24 -55.34 3.45 -0.48
C GLY A 24 -54.32 4.47 0.04
N VAL A 25 -53.70 4.18 1.16
CA VAL A 25 -52.46 4.86 1.54
C VAL A 25 -51.43 4.49 0.47
N PRO A 26 -50.93 5.44 -0.31
CA PRO A 26 -49.84 5.13 -1.23
C PRO A 26 -48.67 4.63 -0.40
N THR A 27 -48.42 3.33 -0.41
CA THR A 27 -47.12 2.78 0.00
C THR A 27 -46.10 3.41 -0.98
N LEU A 28 -45.39 4.42 -0.51
CA LEU A 28 -44.16 4.86 -1.15
C LEU A 28 -43.29 3.58 -1.27
N ALA A 29 -43.31 3.00 -2.47
CA ALA A 29 -42.32 1.96 -2.80
C ALA A 29 -40.94 2.56 -2.51
N ALA A 30 -40.28 2.10 -1.48
CA ALA A 30 -38.90 2.50 -1.24
C ALA A 30 -38.13 2.21 -2.54
N ALA A 31 -37.63 3.25 -3.17
CA ALA A 31 -36.83 3.10 -4.38
C ALA A 31 -35.71 2.11 -4.04
N ALA A 32 -35.57 1.06 -4.86
CA ALA A 32 -34.52 0.06 -4.64
C ALA A 32 -33.17 0.78 -4.56
N GLN A 33 -32.48 0.60 -3.42
CA GLN A 33 -31.16 1.20 -3.22
C GLN A 33 -30.19 0.63 -4.26
N THR A 34 -29.37 1.50 -4.85
CA THR A 34 -28.25 1.08 -5.68
C THR A 34 -27.16 0.51 -4.77
N GLU A 35 -26.82 -0.75 -4.93
CA GLU A 35 -25.77 -1.40 -4.13
C GLU A 35 -24.41 -1.23 -4.83
N VAL A 36 -23.42 -0.71 -4.08
CA VAL A 36 -22.01 -0.59 -4.47
C VAL A 36 -21.19 -1.51 -3.57
N THR A 37 -20.45 -2.40 -4.17
CA THR A 37 -19.56 -3.34 -3.47
C THR A 37 -18.10 -2.87 -3.52
N ILE A 38 -17.35 -3.06 -2.43
CA ILE A 38 -15.94 -2.68 -2.33
C ILE A 38 -15.13 -3.86 -1.82
N TRP A 39 -14.00 -4.13 -2.45
CA TRP A 39 -12.98 -5.04 -1.92
C TRP A 39 -11.79 -4.27 -1.40
N THR A 40 -11.38 -4.56 -0.16
CA THR A 40 -10.28 -3.91 0.55
C THR A 40 -9.22 -4.95 0.97
N ALA A 41 -7.94 -4.53 1.03
CA ALA A 41 -6.79 -5.41 1.29
C ALA A 41 -6.20 -5.26 2.71
N PHE A 42 -6.37 -4.08 3.32
CA PHE A 42 -5.75 -3.75 4.61
C PHE A 42 -6.81 -3.60 5.70
N PRO A 43 -6.65 -4.25 6.88
CA PRO A 43 -7.64 -4.21 7.95
C PRO A 43 -8.02 -2.79 8.40
N GLU A 44 -7.05 -1.91 8.56
CA GLU A 44 -7.27 -0.51 8.97
C GLU A 44 -7.99 0.30 7.89
N MET A 45 -7.70 0.03 6.61
CA MET A 45 -8.38 0.67 5.49
C MET A 45 -9.79 0.12 5.28
N HIS A 46 -10.00 -1.17 5.60
CA HIS A 46 -11.33 -1.76 5.60
C HIS A 46 -12.25 -1.10 6.64
N VAL A 47 -11.76 -0.92 7.87
CA VAL A 47 -12.52 -0.21 8.92
C VAL A 47 -12.84 1.21 8.46
N LEU A 48 -11.84 1.92 7.92
CA LEU A 48 -12.04 3.25 7.37
C LEU A 48 -13.08 3.28 6.23
N ALA A 49 -13.02 2.32 5.30
CA ALA A 49 -13.99 2.20 4.21
C ALA A 49 -15.41 2.00 4.74
N GLN A 50 -15.60 1.16 5.76
CA GLN A 50 -16.91 0.96 6.41
C GLN A 50 -17.43 2.23 7.09
N GLU A 51 -16.56 2.97 7.79
CA GLU A 51 -16.93 4.22 8.46
C GLU A 51 -17.29 5.31 7.45
N LEU A 52 -16.52 5.45 6.37
CA LEU A 52 -16.80 6.38 5.29
C LEU A 52 -18.07 5.99 4.53
N ALA A 53 -18.28 4.70 4.25
CA ALA A 53 -19.51 4.20 3.66
C ALA A 53 -20.73 4.52 4.52
N ALA A 54 -20.64 4.32 5.83
CA ALA A 54 -21.74 4.66 6.75
C ALA A 54 -22.07 6.17 6.76
N LYS A 55 -21.06 7.05 6.64
CA LYS A 55 -21.25 8.49 6.50
C LYS A 55 -21.89 8.85 5.17
N TYR A 56 -21.36 8.29 4.06
CA TYR A 56 -21.86 8.54 2.72
C TYR A 56 -23.33 8.12 2.57
N MET A 57 -23.70 6.95 3.06
CA MET A 57 -25.07 6.43 3.01
C MET A 57 -26.07 7.31 3.78
N LYS A 58 -25.67 8.03 4.83
CA LYS A 58 -26.55 9.01 5.52
C LYS A 58 -26.85 10.22 4.63
N GLU A 59 -25.88 10.64 3.83
CA GLU A 59 -26.02 11.76 2.88
C GLU A 59 -26.71 11.32 1.58
N ASN A 60 -26.58 10.02 1.23
CA ASN A 60 -27.07 9.43 -0.01
C ASN A 60 -27.93 8.18 0.29
N PRO A 61 -29.15 8.33 0.80
CA PRO A 61 -29.98 7.21 1.28
C PRO A 61 -30.39 6.21 0.18
N ASN A 62 -30.27 6.59 -1.09
CA ASN A 62 -30.56 5.72 -2.24
C ASN A 62 -29.37 4.82 -2.62
N VAL A 63 -28.22 4.94 -1.95
CA VAL A 63 -27.04 4.12 -2.18
C VAL A 63 -26.78 3.25 -0.96
N LYS A 64 -26.52 1.97 -1.19
CA LYS A 64 -26.04 1.02 -0.19
C LYS A 64 -24.60 0.65 -0.52
N ILE A 65 -23.67 0.77 0.41
CA ILE A 65 -22.26 0.42 0.20
C ILE A 65 -21.88 -0.73 1.12
N THR A 66 -21.28 -1.76 0.57
CA THR A 66 -20.81 -2.95 1.31
C THR A 66 -19.32 -3.17 1.03
N ALA A 67 -18.49 -3.11 2.08
CA ALA A 67 -17.07 -3.40 1.99
C ALA A 67 -16.75 -4.82 2.48
N THR A 68 -15.89 -5.54 1.75
CA THR A 68 -15.39 -6.87 2.12
C THR A 68 -13.88 -6.85 2.18
N LEU A 69 -13.33 -7.33 3.30
CA LEU A 69 -11.89 -7.47 3.51
C LEU A 69 -11.41 -8.82 2.98
N PHE A 70 -10.37 -8.80 2.19
CA PHE A 70 -9.52 -9.95 1.89
C PHE A 70 -8.08 -9.62 2.29
N PRO A 71 -7.33 -10.51 2.97
CA PRO A 71 -5.91 -10.31 3.16
C PRO A 71 -5.21 -10.04 1.83
N GLN A 72 -4.23 -9.14 1.81
CA GLN A 72 -3.63 -8.59 0.57
C GLN A 72 -3.39 -9.66 -0.51
N ARG A 73 -2.70 -10.75 -0.19
CA ARG A 73 -2.43 -11.84 -1.17
C ARG A 73 -3.69 -12.51 -1.69
N ALA A 74 -4.64 -12.79 -0.81
CA ALA A 74 -5.91 -13.39 -1.21
C ALA A 74 -6.74 -12.44 -2.10
N GLN A 75 -6.63 -11.13 -1.88
CA GLN A 75 -7.26 -10.14 -2.75
C GLN A 75 -6.61 -10.10 -4.13
N GLU A 76 -5.27 -10.05 -4.20
CA GLU A 76 -4.52 -10.10 -5.45
C GLU A 76 -4.94 -11.33 -6.29
N GLU A 77 -4.94 -12.52 -5.69
CA GLU A 77 -5.36 -13.77 -6.33
C GLU A 77 -6.83 -13.74 -6.77
N LYS A 78 -7.72 -13.22 -5.90
CA LYS A 78 -9.15 -13.12 -6.19
C LYS A 78 -9.41 -12.15 -7.34
N VAL A 79 -8.77 -10.99 -7.36
CA VAL A 79 -8.92 -10.00 -8.44
C VAL A 79 -8.40 -10.57 -9.76
N ALA A 80 -7.27 -11.29 -9.75
CA ALA A 80 -6.71 -11.90 -10.94
C ALA A 80 -7.70 -12.85 -11.67
N VAL A 81 -8.59 -13.50 -10.92
CA VAL A 81 -9.60 -14.40 -11.48
C VAL A 81 -10.93 -13.66 -11.75
N ALA A 82 -11.40 -12.89 -10.77
CA ALA A 82 -12.75 -12.32 -10.82
C ALA A 82 -12.86 -11.13 -11.77
N LEU A 83 -11.80 -10.31 -11.89
CA LEU A 83 -11.85 -9.11 -12.72
C LEU A 83 -11.98 -9.43 -14.22
N PRO A 84 -11.17 -10.34 -14.81
CA PRO A 84 -11.38 -10.78 -16.20
C PRO A 84 -12.72 -11.48 -16.42
N ALA A 85 -13.24 -12.18 -15.41
CA ALA A 85 -14.55 -12.83 -15.48
C ALA A 85 -15.74 -11.87 -15.31
N GLY A 86 -15.50 -10.58 -15.05
CA GLY A 86 -16.55 -9.58 -14.81
C GLY A 86 -17.30 -9.77 -13.48
N GLN A 87 -16.66 -10.41 -12.48
CA GLN A 87 -17.22 -10.77 -11.19
C GLN A 87 -16.53 -10.05 -10.01
N ALA A 88 -15.70 -9.06 -10.28
CA ALA A 88 -15.09 -8.25 -9.25
C ALA A 88 -16.10 -7.30 -8.60
N ALA A 89 -15.76 -6.77 -7.42
CA ALA A 89 -16.52 -5.69 -6.79
C ALA A 89 -16.58 -4.43 -7.68
N ASP A 90 -17.49 -3.51 -7.39
CA ASP A 90 -17.64 -2.26 -8.14
C ASP A 90 -16.50 -1.28 -7.90
N LEU A 91 -15.81 -1.42 -6.77
CA LEU A 91 -14.61 -0.66 -6.42
C LEU A 91 -13.60 -1.63 -5.80
N ILE A 92 -12.37 -1.66 -6.33
CA ILE A 92 -11.31 -2.56 -5.87
C ILE A 92 -10.09 -1.76 -5.41
N GLU A 93 -9.56 -2.11 -4.23
CA GLU A 93 -8.31 -1.58 -3.69
C GLU A 93 -7.15 -2.50 -4.06
N LEU A 94 -6.15 -1.98 -4.75
CA LEU A 94 -4.89 -2.67 -5.05
C LEU A 94 -3.74 -1.65 -5.13
N ASP A 95 -2.51 -2.14 -5.06
CA ASP A 95 -1.35 -1.37 -5.45
C ASP A 95 -1.48 -0.87 -6.91
N LYS A 96 -1.10 0.39 -7.16
CA LYS A 96 -1.16 0.99 -8.50
C LYS A 96 -0.47 0.12 -9.56
N PHE A 97 0.68 -0.45 -9.23
CA PHE A 97 1.42 -1.30 -10.17
C PHE A 97 0.70 -2.60 -10.54
N GLU A 98 -0.26 -3.03 -9.71
CA GLU A 98 -1.15 -4.17 -10.02
C GLU A 98 -2.38 -3.71 -10.80
N LEU A 99 -2.91 -2.50 -10.54
CA LEU A 99 -4.03 -1.93 -11.28
C LEU A 99 -3.67 -1.60 -12.73
N TYR A 100 -2.46 -1.10 -12.99
CA TYR A 100 -2.06 -0.67 -14.32
C TYR A 100 -2.15 -1.78 -15.39
N PRO A 101 -1.67 -3.01 -15.19
CA PRO A 101 -1.86 -4.11 -16.14
C PRO A 101 -3.34 -4.39 -16.46
N TYR A 102 -4.21 -4.34 -15.47
CA TYR A 102 -5.66 -4.53 -15.70
C TYR A 102 -6.26 -3.38 -16.49
N TYR A 103 -5.86 -2.13 -16.20
CA TYR A 103 -6.27 -0.99 -17.00
C TYR A 103 -5.81 -1.12 -18.46
N LYS A 104 -4.54 -1.44 -18.68
CA LYS A 104 -3.96 -1.59 -20.02
C LYS A 104 -4.65 -2.67 -20.84
N ASN A 105 -5.11 -3.74 -20.19
CA ASN A 105 -5.86 -4.83 -20.80
C ASN A 105 -7.39 -4.55 -20.90
N GLY A 106 -7.83 -3.35 -20.53
CA GLY A 106 -9.20 -2.91 -20.72
C GLY A 106 -10.20 -3.44 -19.71
N PHE A 107 -9.78 -3.89 -18.54
CA PHE A 107 -10.66 -4.37 -17.46
C PHE A 107 -11.13 -3.26 -16.50
N LEU A 108 -10.45 -2.12 -16.49
CA LEU A 108 -10.77 -0.98 -15.62
C LEU A 108 -11.25 0.22 -16.44
N GLU A 109 -12.08 1.05 -15.83
CA GLU A 109 -12.49 2.33 -16.39
C GLU A 109 -11.47 3.42 -16.06
N PRO A 110 -11.18 4.36 -16.98
CA PRO A 110 -10.52 5.60 -16.63
C PRO A 110 -11.41 6.47 -15.73
N LEU A 111 -10.82 7.39 -15.00
CA LEU A 111 -11.58 8.37 -14.25
C LEU A 111 -12.47 9.21 -15.20
N PRO A 112 -13.70 9.55 -14.78
CA PRO A 112 -14.55 10.48 -15.53
C PRO A 112 -13.86 11.84 -15.73
N PRO A 113 -14.11 12.55 -16.84
CA PRO A 113 -13.42 13.80 -17.16
C PRO A 113 -13.50 14.90 -16.09
N ASP A 114 -14.63 15.03 -15.42
CA ASP A 114 -14.85 15.98 -14.32
C ASP A 114 -14.02 15.59 -13.07
N THR A 115 -13.94 14.30 -12.79
CA THR A 115 -13.13 13.74 -11.72
C THR A 115 -11.63 13.86 -12.02
N GLU A 116 -11.22 13.62 -13.26
CA GLU A 116 -9.85 13.83 -13.72
C GLU A 116 -9.42 15.31 -13.58
N ALA A 117 -10.29 16.26 -14.00
CA ALA A 117 -10.05 17.68 -13.85
C ALA A 117 -9.92 18.09 -12.37
N TRP A 118 -10.77 17.53 -11.50
CA TRP A 118 -10.69 17.73 -10.06
C TRP A 118 -9.37 17.16 -9.50
N ALA A 119 -8.98 15.95 -9.90
CA ALA A 119 -7.75 15.28 -9.47
C ALA A 119 -6.50 16.12 -9.82
N LYS A 120 -6.39 16.58 -11.06
CA LYS A 120 -5.28 17.43 -11.52
C LYS A 120 -5.13 18.73 -10.73
N LYS A 121 -6.23 19.24 -10.16
CA LYS A 121 -6.21 20.45 -9.32
C LYS A 121 -5.84 20.17 -7.87
N ASN A 122 -6.15 18.98 -7.35
CA ASN A 122 -6.14 18.70 -5.92
C ASN A 122 -5.06 17.69 -5.50
N TRP A 123 -4.49 16.94 -6.44
CA TRP A 123 -3.41 15.99 -6.15
C TRP A 123 -2.05 16.60 -6.44
N PRO A 124 -0.97 16.14 -5.77
CA PRO A 124 0.39 16.50 -6.13
C PRO A 124 0.71 16.09 -7.57
N GLU A 125 1.51 16.90 -8.26
CA GLU A 125 1.89 16.65 -9.67
C GLU A 125 2.50 15.26 -9.87
N TYR A 126 3.37 14.81 -8.96
CA TYR A 126 3.96 13.48 -9.04
C TYR A 126 2.90 12.36 -8.97
N SER A 127 1.85 12.54 -8.18
CA SER A 127 0.75 11.57 -8.08
C SER A 127 -0.08 11.55 -9.37
N VAL A 128 -0.41 12.72 -9.91
CA VAL A 128 -1.10 12.82 -11.21
C VAL A 128 -0.29 12.10 -12.29
N LYS A 129 1.02 12.37 -12.36
CA LYS A 129 1.93 11.73 -13.33
C LYS A 129 1.98 10.20 -13.11
N ALA A 130 2.12 9.74 -11.88
CA ALA A 130 2.23 8.32 -11.57
C ALA A 130 0.96 7.52 -11.92
N ASN A 131 -0.21 8.14 -11.78
CA ASN A 131 -1.51 7.50 -12.04
C ASN A 131 -2.09 7.81 -13.44
N THR A 132 -1.30 8.46 -14.31
CA THR A 132 -1.65 8.68 -15.71
C THR A 132 -1.08 7.54 -16.56
N ALA A 133 -1.96 6.88 -17.31
CA ALA A 133 -1.58 5.83 -18.25
C ALA A 133 -1.02 6.40 -19.57
N ASP A 134 -0.51 5.51 -20.45
CA ASP A 134 0.07 5.89 -21.74
C ASP A 134 -0.93 6.62 -22.69
N ASP A 135 -2.23 6.40 -22.49
CA ASP A 135 -3.30 7.08 -23.23
C ASP A 135 -3.64 8.47 -22.69
N GLY A 136 -2.89 8.93 -21.69
CA GLY A 136 -3.05 10.25 -21.07
C GLY A 136 -4.16 10.35 -20.02
N LYS A 137 -4.84 9.24 -19.68
CA LYS A 137 -5.94 9.22 -18.72
C LYS A 137 -5.49 8.74 -17.35
N LEU A 138 -6.14 9.26 -16.32
CA LEU A 138 -6.03 8.72 -14.97
C LEU A 138 -6.84 7.42 -14.87
N PHE A 139 -6.24 6.35 -14.29
CA PHE A 139 -6.85 5.02 -14.28
C PHE A 139 -7.25 4.52 -12.88
N ASP A 140 -6.86 5.25 -11.82
CA ASP A 140 -7.23 4.92 -10.45
C ASP A 140 -7.36 6.17 -9.57
N PHE A 141 -7.95 5.98 -8.39
CA PHE A 141 -7.93 6.94 -7.30
C PHE A 141 -6.80 6.58 -6.34
N PRO A 142 -5.71 7.35 -6.24
CA PRO A 142 -4.67 7.14 -5.25
C PRO A 142 -5.23 7.44 -3.85
N TRP A 143 -5.66 6.39 -3.16
CA TRP A 143 -6.36 6.55 -1.89
C TRP A 143 -5.42 7.03 -0.78
N PHE A 144 -4.23 6.43 -0.68
CA PHE A 144 -3.23 6.85 0.27
C PHE A 144 -1.80 6.65 -0.24
N ASN A 145 -0.90 7.39 0.36
CA ASN A 145 0.52 7.45 0.03
C ASN A 145 1.33 6.67 1.06
N ALA A 146 2.24 5.83 0.58
CA ALA A 146 3.14 5.03 1.39
C ALA A 146 4.56 5.64 1.49
N PHE A 147 4.69 6.95 1.67
CA PHE A 147 5.98 7.58 1.96
C PHE A 147 6.64 6.96 3.17
N LYS A 148 7.93 6.65 3.02
CA LYS A 148 8.72 6.00 4.03
C LYS A 148 9.68 6.96 4.69
N MET A 149 9.72 6.88 6.01
CA MET A 149 10.67 7.55 6.89
C MET A 149 11.41 6.51 7.72
N MET A 150 12.56 6.88 8.25
CA MET A 150 13.22 6.11 9.28
C MET A 150 12.60 6.44 10.65
N PHE A 151 12.14 5.42 11.36
CA PHE A 151 11.79 5.48 12.77
C PHE A 151 12.99 5.11 13.62
N TYR A 152 13.17 5.75 14.76
CA TYR A 152 14.26 5.47 15.69
C TYR A 152 13.82 5.59 17.14
N ASN A 153 14.35 4.73 17.99
CA ASN A 153 14.11 4.77 19.43
C ASN A 153 15.08 5.79 20.09
N LYS A 154 14.53 6.88 20.63
CA LYS A 154 15.31 7.99 21.23
C LYS A 154 16.08 7.56 22.46
N ASP A 155 15.54 6.63 23.24
CA ASP A 155 16.21 6.16 24.45
C ASP A 155 17.41 5.30 24.10
N TYR A 156 17.33 4.49 23.04
CA TYR A 156 18.47 3.71 22.54
C TYR A 156 19.56 4.60 21.92
N PHE A 157 19.15 5.66 21.23
CA PHE A 157 20.10 6.67 20.72
C PHE A 157 20.84 7.34 21.86
N LYS A 158 20.11 7.74 22.92
CA LYS A 158 20.70 8.32 24.14
C LYS A 158 21.65 7.32 24.84
N GLU A 159 21.23 6.06 24.99
CA GLU A 159 22.05 4.97 25.54
C GLU A 159 23.35 4.80 24.77
N ALA A 160 23.32 4.87 23.45
CA ALA A 160 24.48 4.70 22.58
C ALA A 160 25.31 5.99 22.38
N GLY A 161 24.94 7.11 23.05
CA GLY A 161 25.61 8.40 22.90
C GLY A 161 25.44 9.04 21.52
N ILE A 162 24.36 8.70 20.78
CA ILE A 162 24.05 9.25 19.46
C ILE A 162 23.19 10.51 19.65
N THR A 163 23.76 11.67 19.37
CA THR A 163 23.11 12.98 19.59
C THR A 163 22.43 13.55 18.36
N LYS A 164 22.72 13.01 17.16
CA LYS A 164 22.13 13.44 15.90
C LYS A 164 21.63 12.23 15.12
N VAL A 165 20.49 12.39 14.44
CA VAL A 165 19.98 11.37 13.53
C VAL A 165 20.90 11.25 12.30
N PRO A 166 21.05 10.02 11.74
CA PRO A 166 21.80 9.81 10.52
C PRO A 166 21.22 10.58 9.33
N THR A 167 22.06 11.18 8.53
CA THR A 167 21.70 11.88 7.28
C THR A 167 22.18 11.13 6.04
N THR A 168 23.15 10.24 6.22
CA THR A 168 23.71 9.40 5.15
C THR A 168 23.58 7.92 5.47
N VAL A 169 23.66 7.06 4.43
CA VAL A 169 23.65 5.60 4.60
C VAL A 169 24.80 5.14 5.50
N ASP A 170 25.99 5.70 5.31
CA ASP A 170 27.16 5.34 6.13
C ASP A 170 26.96 5.69 7.61
N GLU A 171 26.40 6.87 7.90
CA GLU A 171 26.02 7.27 9.25
C GLU A 171 24.96 6.35 9.85
N MET A 172 23.96 5.93 9.03
CA MET A 172 22.94 4.98 9.46
C MET A 172 23.53 3.63 9.83
N ILE A 173 24.44 3.09 9.03
CA ILE A 173 25.12 1.83 9.33
C ILE A 173 26.02 1.99 10.55
N ALA A 174 26.75 3.09 10.69
CA ALA A 174 27.56 3.37 11.87
C ALA A 174 26.72 3.47 13.15
N ALA A 175 25.58 4.14 13.09
CA ALA A 175 24.61 4.19 14.20
C ALA A 175 24.06 2.79 14.52
N SER A 176 23.69 2.00 13.50
CA SER A 176 23.17 0.64 13.67
C SER A 176 24.16 -0.24 14.45
N LYS A 177 25.46 -0.14 14.17
CA LYS A 177 26.51 -0.89 14.91
C LYS A 177 26.54 -0.55 16.40
N LYS A 178 26.38 0.73 16.75
CA LYS A 178 26.34 1.18 18.15
C LYS A 178 25.07 0.75 18.87
N LEU A 179 23.97 0.65 18.15
CA LEU A 179 22.64 0.35 18.68
C LEU A 179 22.37 -1.15 18.84
N THR A 180 23.13 -2.00 18.13
CA THR A 180 22.95 -3.44 18.17
C THR A 180 23.43 -4.01 19.51
N LYS A 181 22.65 -4.95 20.05
CA LYS A 181 23.02 -5.73 21.24
C LYS A 181 23.07 -7.21 20.91
N TYR A 182 23.94 -7.92 21.60
CA TYR A 182 24.15 -9.36 21.41
C TYR A 182 24.03 -10.08 22.74
N ASP A 183 23.64 -11.33 22.69
CA ASP A 183 23.76 -12.25 23.84
C ASP A 183 25.20 -12.76 23.99
N SER A 184 25.41 -13.59 25.01
CA SER A 184 26.73 -14.21 25.28
C SER A 184 27.20 -15.18 24.19
N LYS A 185 26.30 -15.60 23.29
CA LYS A 185 26.59 -16.48 22.14
C LYS A 185 26.80 -15.70 20.84
N GLY A 186 26.66 -14.36 20.87
CA GLY A 186 26.80 -13.49 19.71
C GLY A 186 25.54 -13.41 18.85
N ASN A 187 24.37 -13.86 19.32
CA ASN A 187 23.10 -13.66 18.61
C ASN A 187 22.59 -12.23 18.86
N VAL A 188 21.97 -11.64 17.85
CA VAL A 188 21.37 -10.31 17.95
C VAL A 188 20.14 -10.37 18.84
N THR A 189 20.14 -9.64 19.95
CA THR A 189 19.02 -9.49 20.88
C THR A 189 18.25 -8.18 20.66
N ARG A 190 18.96 -7.15 20.15
CA ARG A 190 18.38 -5.92 19.65
C ARG A 190 19.07 -5.55 18.34
N ALA A 191 18.36 -5.58 17.26
CA ALA A 191 18.89 -5.15 15.97
C ALA A 191 19.05 -3.63 15.92
N GLY A 192 20.19 -3.14 15.44
CA GLY A 192 20.38 -1.71 15.20
C GLY A 192 19.50 -1.18 14.08
N LEU A 193 19.21 -2.05 13.11
CA LEU A 193 18.39 -1.74 11.94
C LEU A 193 17.56 -2.95 11.54
N ASP A 194 16.30 -2.74 11.19
CA ASP A 194 15.41 -3.78 10.67
C ASP A 194 15.20 -3.61 9.17
N TYR A 195 15.48 -4.69 8.42
CA TYR A 195 15.35 -4.71 6.96
C TYR A 195 14.11 -5.46 6.45
N ARG A 196 13.26 -5.98 7.33
CA ARG A 196 12.15 -6.87 6.90
C ARG A 196 12.63 -7.94 5.92
N ILE A 197 13.56 -8.76 6.35
CA ILE A 197 14.15 -9.85 5.55
C ILE A 197 13.12 -10.96 5.30
N MET A 198 12.16 -11.12 6.22
CA MET A 198 11.07 -12.09 6.14
C MET A 198 9.77 -11.40 5.75
N GLY A 199 8.89 -12.12 5.07
CA GLY A 199 7.55 -11.61 4.74
C GLY A 199 7.27 -11.34 3.25
N GLY A 200 8.27 -11.47 2.41
CA GLY A 200 8.14 -11.62 0.95
C GLY A 200 7.52 -10.47 0.15
N GLY A 201 7.60 -10.60 -1.15
CA GLY A 201 6.87 -9.82 -2.14
C GLY A 201 7.22 -8.34 -2.19
N ALA A 202 6.24 -7.55 -2.59
CA ALA A 202 6.36 -6.11 -2.81
C ALA A 202 6.95 -5.35 -1.62
N GLY A 203 6.60 -5.70 -0.38
CA GLY A 203 7.11 -5.03 0.82
C GLY A 203 8.63 -5.14 1.00
N THR A 204 9.23 -6.31 0.71
CA THR A 204 10.69 -6.48 0.74
C THR A 204 11.35 -5.69 -0.38
N MET A 205 10.77 -5.73 -1.59
CA MET A 205 11.31 -4.99 -2.73
C MET A 205 11.28 -3.48 -2.49
N GLN A 206 10.18 -2.94 -1.98
CA GLN A 206 10.06 -1.51 -1.67
C GLN A 206 11.10 -1.05 -0.65
N LYS A 207 11.37 -1.86 0.38
CA LYS A 207 12.41 -1.54 1.36
C LYS A 207 13.80 -1.58 0.77
N TYR A 208 14.11 -2.61 0.02
CA TYR A 208 15.39 -2.73 -0.67
C TYR A 208 15.60 -1.57 -1.66
N TRP A 209 14.57 -1.22 -2.43
CA TRP A 209 14.62 -0.11 -3.36
C TRP A 209 14.88 1.22 -2.62
N THR A 210 14.11 1.50 -1.57
CA THR A 210 14.22 2.76 -0.81
C THR A 210 15.54 2.87 -0.05
N GLN A 211 15.98 1.78 0.61
CA GLN A 211 17.15 1.83 1.51
C GLN A 211 18.49 1.60 0.80
N ALA A 212 18.46 0.92 -0.34
CA ALA A 212 19.69 0.54 -1.04
C ALA A 212 19.75 1.05 -2.47
N MET A 213 18.78 0.73 -3.32
CA MET A 213 18.89 1.07 -4.72
C MET A 213 18.90 2.59 -4.96
N ILE A 214 17.96 3.32 -4.37
CA ILE A 214 17.90 4.79 -4.49
C ILE A 214 19.18 5.47 -3.98
N PRO A 215 19.67 5.19 -2.78
CA PRO A 215 20.90 5.81 -2.28
C PRO A 215 22.14 5.55 -3.14
N TYR A 216 22.23 4.41 -3.79
CA TYR A 216 23.35 4.10 -4.69
C TYR A 216 23.08 4.47 -6.15
N GLY A 217 21.87 4.99 -6.49
CA GLY A 217 21.51 5.41 -7.83
C GLY A 217 21.15 4.27 -8.79
N ALA A 218 20.88 3.07 -8.24
CA ALA A 218 20.40 1.95 -9.03
C ALA A 218 18.92 2.13 -9.40
N LYS A 219 18.57 1.86 -10.65
CA LYS A 219 17.19 1.87 -11.13
C LYS A 219 16.68 0.43 -11.20
N VAL A 220 15.41 0.22 -10.90
CA VAL A 220 14.79 -1.10 -11.11
C VAL A 220 14.74 -1.39 -12.60
N LEU A 221 14.18 -0.46 -13.35
CA LEU A 221 14.08 -0.52 -14.80
C LEU A 221 14.65 0.75 -15.43
N GLU A 222 15.15 0.61 -16.64
CA GLU A 222 15.56 1.72 -17.50
C GLU A 222 14.74 1.71 -18.77
N LYS A 223 14.11 2.85 -19.09
CA LYS A 223 13.36 3.03 -20.32
C LYS A 223 14.30 3.42 -21.47
N VAL A 224 14.20 2.71 -22.58
CA VAL A 224 14.97 2.97 -23.81
C VAL A 224 13.97 3.05 -24.96
N GLY A 225 13.66 4.25 -25.40
CA GLY A 225 12.56 4.49 -26.34
C GLY A 225 11.21 4.10 -25.70
N ASP A 226 10.52 3.19 -26.36
CA ASP A 226 9.25 2.62 -25.91
C ASP A 226 9.40 1.26 -25.18
N LYS A 227 10.63 0.81 -24.97
CA LYS A 227 10.99 -0.47 -24.36
C LYS A 227 11.73 -0.28 -23.04
N TRP A 228 12.02 -1.38 -22.37
CA TRP A 228 12.59 -1.42 -21.04
C TRP A 228 13.73 -2.42 -20.93
N ARG A 229 14.64 -2.20 -19.99
CA ARG A 229 15.64 -3.19 -19.58
C ARG A 229 15.90 -3.08 -18.08
N ALA A 230 16.49 -4.11 -17.48
CA ALA A 230 16.97 -4.06 -16.11
C ALA A 230 17.98 -2.92 -15.93
N GLY A 231 17.71 -2.02 -14.97
CA GLY A 231 18.51 -0.80 -14.76
C GLY A 231 19.58 -0.91 -13.67
N TYR A 232 19.74 -2.09 -13.08
CA TYR A 232 20.60 -2.33 -11.90
C TYR A 232 21.79 -3.27 -12.13
N ASN A 233 22.00 -3.81 -13.35
CA ASN A 233 23.18 -4.62 -13.64
C ASN A 233 24.43 -3.75 -13.86
N ASN A 234 24.82 -3.05 -12.83
CA ASN A 234 25.92 -2.08 -12.82
C ASN A 234 26.52 -1.97 -11.41
N ASP A 235 27.49 -1.07 -11.22
CA ASP A 235 28.13 -0.87 -9.91
C ASP A 235 27.14 -0.40 -8.83
N ALA A 236 26.18 0.44 -9.17
CA ALA A 236 25.16 0.91 -8.23
C ALA A 236 24.31 -0.26 -7.68
N GLY A 237 23.86 -1.18 -8.53
CA GLY A 237 23.12 -2.37 -8.12
C GLY A 237 23.97 -3.34 -7.29
N ARG A 238 25.25 -3.50 -7.65
CA ARG A 238 26.19 -4.30 -6.86
C ARG A 238 26.44 -3.71 -5.47
N GLN A 239 26.62 -2.39 -5.36
CA GLN A 239 26.79 -1.70 -4.08
C GLN A 239 25.52 -1.76 -3.22
N ALA A 240 24.33 -1.63 -3.84
CA ALA A 240 23.06 -1.79 -3.14
C ALA A 240 22.92 -3.17 -2.50
N LEU A 241 23.20 -4.25 -3.24
CA LEU A 241 23.14 -5.60 -2.69
C LEU A 241 24.23 -5.82 -1.63
N LYS A 242 25.45 -5.36 -1.90
CA LYS A 242 26.57 -5.46 -0.93
C LYS A 242 26.24 -4.81 0.40
N MET A 243 25.62 -3.64 0.41
CA MET A 243 25.24 -2.95 1.66
C MET A 243 24.31 -3.81 2.51
N TYR A 244 23.32 -4.47 1.93
CA TYR A 244 22.44 -5.37 2.66
C TYR A 244 23.18 -6.64 3.15
N ILE A 245 23.99 -7.27 2.31
CA ILE A 245 24.78 -8.44 2.68
C ILE A 245 25.74 -8.11 3.81
N ASP A 246 26.44 -6.98 3.75
CA ASP A 246 27.34 -6.55 4.80
C ASP A 246 26.60 -6.28 6.11
N ALA A 247 25.48 -5.56 6.08
CA ALA A 247 24.68 -5.27 7.28
C ALA A 247 24.19 -6.56 7.97
N ILE A 248 23.87 -7.59 7.20
CA ILE A 248 23.37 -8.87 7.72
C ILE A 248 24.53 -9.77 8.21
N HIS A 249 25.54 -10.01 7.37
CA HIS A 249 26.53 -11.07 7.60
C HIS A 249 27.89 -10.58 8.12
N LYS A 250 28.26 -9.33 7.81
CA LYS A 250 29.53 -8.74 8.24
C LYS A 250 29.38 -7.92 9.52
N ASP A 251 28.47 -6.95 9.49
CA ASP A 251 28.23 -6.03 10.58
C ASP A 251 27.24 -6.60 11.61
N LYS A 252 26.44 -7.59 11.22
CA LYS A 252 25.43 -8.28 12.03
C LYS A 252 24.50 -7.33 12.79
N VAL A 253 24.08 -6.26 12.14
CA VAL A 253 23.20 -5.23 12.71
C VAL A 253 21.72 -5.51 12.50
N VAL A 254 21.41 -6.57 11.75
CA VAL A 254 20.04 -7.01 11.38
C VAL A 254 19.83 -8.43 11.91
N ALA A 255 18.63 -8.71 12.44
CA ALA A 255 18.24 -10.06 12.85
C ALA A 255 17.31 -10.70 11.80
N PHE A 256 17.48 -12.01 11.57
CA PHE A 256 16.67 -12.77 10.61
C PHE A 256 15.30 -13.20 11.14
N ASP A 257 15.20 -13.44 12.43
CA ASP A 257 14.05 -14.04 13.11
C ASP A 257 13.13 -13.00 13.76
N HIS A 258 13.40 -11.73 13.49
CA HIS A 258 12.52 -10.67 13.99
C HIS A 258 11.14 -10.80 13.35
N LYS A 259 10.11 -10.57 14.16
CA LYS A 259 8.72 -10.43 13.78
C LYS A 259 8.54 -9.28 12.79
N HIS A 260 7.29 -9.01 12.44
CA HIS A 260 6.93 -7.82 11.69
C HIS A 260 7.63 -6.58 12.28
N ASP A 261 8.27 -5.80 11.44
CA ASP A 261 9.19 -4.72 11.82
C ASP A 261 8.61 -3.65 12.76
N ALA A 262 7.36 -3.21 12.54
CA ALA A 262 6.70 -2.28 13.46
C ALA A 262 6.43 -2.92 14.83
N GLU A 263 6.06 -4.20 14.86
CA GLU A 263 5.89 -4.98 16.10
C GLU A 263 7.23 -5.13 16.81
N GLY A 264 8.27 -5.53 16.09
CA GLY A 264 9.63 -5.67 16.63
C GLY A 264 10.17 -4.37 17.23
N PHE A 265 9.89 -3.24 16.58
CA PHE A 265 10.23 -1.92 17.10
C PHE A 265 9.43 -1.59 18.38
N GLY A 266 8.12 -1.84 18.37
CA GLY A 266 7.25 -1.65 19.54
C GLY A 266 7.65 -2.50 20.74
N LEU A 267 8.14 -3.73 20.50
CA LEU A 267 8.68 -4.64 21.51
C LEU A 267 10.11 -4.29 21.95
N GLY A 268 10.78 -3.33 21.31
CA GLY A 268 12.13 -2.89 21.63
C GLY A 268 13.24 -3.81 21.11
N VAL A 269 12.95 -4.77 20.23
CA VAL A 269 13.94 -5.68 19.65
C VAL A 269 14.62 -5.12 18.40
N SER A 270 14.21 -3.95 17.91
CA SER A 270 14.92 -3.16 16.90
C SER A 270 15.02 -1.68 17.31
N ALA A 271 16.12 -1.03 16.92
CA ALA A 271 16.40 0.36 17.28
C ALA A 271 15.99 1.36 16.19
N MET A 272 16.08 0.96 14.93
CA MET A 272 15.67 1.73 13.77
C MET A 272 14.98 0.81 12.76
N PHE A 273 14.00 1.36 12.04
CA PHE A 273 13.36 0.70 10.91
C PHE A 273 12.72 1.73 9.97
N GLN A 274 12.46 1.33 8.75
CA GLN A 274 11.80 2.16 7.74
C GLN A 274 10.32 1.81 7.67
N ARG A 275 9.44 2.85 7.76
CA ARG A 275 8.00 2.66 7.57
C ARG A 275 7.26 3.93 7.19
N GLU A 276 5.99 3.77 6.89
CA GLU A 276 5.03 4.78 6.51
C GLU A 276 4.35 5.42 7.74
N ALA A 277 3.59 6.47 7.51
CA ALA A 277 2.97 7.30 8.56
C ALA A 277 1.97 6.55 9.47
N TRP A 278 1.33 5.46 8.99
CA TRP A 278 0.38 4.68 9.78
C TRP A 278 0.98 4.14 11.10
N VAL A 279 2.30 3.92 11.12
CA VAL A 279 3.01 3.46 12.32
C VAL A 279 2.87 4.44 13.48
N VAL A 280 2.68 5.73 13.22
CA VAL A 280 2.44 6.72 14.29
C VAL A 280 1.16 6.37 15.08
N GLY A 281 0.10 5.95 14.37
CA GLY A 281 -1.13 5.47 14.98
C GLY A 281 -0.96 4.14 15.73
N TYR A 282 -0.27 3.19 15.09
CA TYR A 282 0.07 1.90 15.69
C TYR A 282 0.86 2.08 17.01
N MET A 283 1.93 2.88 17.01
CA MET A 283 2.74 3.11 18.20
C MET A 283 1.95 3.77 19.33
N ALA A 284 1.06 4.70 18.99
CA ALA A 284 0.21 5.36 19.99
C ALA A 284 -0.75 4.37 20.68
N LYS A 285 -1.22 3.34 19.97
CA LYS A 285 -2.17 2.34 20.46
C LYS A 285 -1.45 1.16 21.14
N ASP A 286 -0.49 0.56 20.45
CA ASP A 286 0.05 -0.76 20.80
C ASP A 286 1.40 -0.70 21.51
N ALA A 287 2.13 0.44 21.40
CA ALA A 287 3.44 0.65 22.05
C ALA A 287 3.59 2.08 22.62
N PRO A 288 2.62 2.60 23.42
CA PRO A 288 2.58 4.00 23.84
C PRO A 288 3.73 4.44 24.76
N LYS A 289 4.49 3.49 25.30
CA LYS A 289 5.65 3.77 26.18
C LYS A 289 6.95 3.95 25.41
N VAL A 290 7.00 3.63 24.13
CA VAL A 290 8.21 3.77 23.31
C VAL A 290 8.44 5.24 22.98
N ASN A 291 9.56 5.78 23.41
CA ASN A 291 9.98 7.13 23.08
C ASN A 291 10.72 7.12 21.74
N TYR A 292 10.05 7.57 20.66
CA TYR A 292 10.59 7.49 19.32
C TYR A 292 10.52 8.82 18.57
N GLY A 293 11.19 8.86 17.44
CA GLY A 293 11.13 9.93 16.48
C GLY A 293 11.21 9.39 15.07
N VAL A 294 11.11 10.27 14.10
CA VAL A 294 11.27 9.96 12.67
C VAL A 294 12.29 10.90 12.05
N PHE A 295 12.95 10.46 10.97
CA PHE A 295 13.82 11.30 10.15
C PHE A 295 13.74 10.82 8.69
N PRO A 296 14.05 11.70 7.70
CA PRO A 296 14.04 11.35 6.29
C PRO A 296 14.94 10.16 5.99
N MET A 297 14.63 9.43 4.92
CA MET A 297 15.53 8.38 4.42
C MET A 297 16.94 8.92 4.24
N PRO A 298 17.99 8.19 4.67
CA PRO A 298 19.37 8.66 4.54
C PRO A 298 19.79 8.82 3.08
N LYS A 299 20.57 9.85 2.81
CA LYS A 299 21.15 10.13 1.49
C LYS A 299 22.31 9.18 1.21
N GLY A 300 22.40 8.68 0.02
CA GLY A 300 23.57 7.96 -0.50
C GLY A 300 24.33 8.72 -1.58
N PRO A 301 25.44 8.17 -2.09
CA PRO A 301 26.25 8.81 -3.12
C PRO A 301 25.53 8.99 -4.46
N GLY A 302 24.55 8.13 -4.76
CA GLY A 302 23.80 8.12 -6.03
C GLY A 302 22.42 8.74 -5.96
N GLY A 303 21.88 9.03 -4.76
CA GLY A 303 20.56 9.58 -4.67
C GLY A 303 20.03 9.82 -3.25
N TRP A 304 18.87 10.46 -3.20
CA TRP A 304 18.12 10.70 -1.98
C TRP A 304 16.63 10.69 -2.30
N GLY A 305 15.89 9.85 -1.61
CA GLY A 305 14.45 9.73 -1.90
C GLY A 305 13.77 8.57 -1.19
N THR A 306 12.49 8.42 -1.49
CA THR A 306 11.64 7.35 -0.99
C THR A 306 10.79 6.78 -2.11
N VAL A 307 10.33 5.54 -1.95
CA VAL A 307 9.28 4.97 -2.80
C VAL A 307 7.93 5.40 -2.24
N GLY A 308 7.14 6.05 -3.08
CA GLY A 308 5.83 6.61 -2.73
C GLY A 308 4.68 5.61 -2.87
N ASN A 309 4.92 4.39 -3.27
CA ASN A 309 3.93 3.35 -3.55
C ASN A 309 2.47 3.77 -3.30
N THR A 310 1.73 3.99 -4.37
CA THR A 310 0.33 4.41 -4.31
C THR A 310 -0.57 3.19 -4.17
N MET A 311 -1.37 3.16 -3.11
CA MET A 311 -2.55 2.29 -3.06
C MET A 311 -3.68 3.00 -3.75
N GLY A 312 -4.24 2.36 -4.75
CA GLY A 312 -5.30 2.91 -5.58
C GLY A 312 -6.62 2.21 -5.38
N MET A 313 -7.69 2.91 -5.76
CA MET A 313 -9.01 2.33 -5.95
C MET A 313 -9.41 2.47 -7.42
N ALA A 314 -9.88 1.40 -8.02
CA ALA A 314 -10.29 1.39 -9.41
C ALA A 314 -11.68 0.79 -9.60
N VAL A 315 -12.38 1.27 -10.62
CA VAL A 315 -13.73 0.83 -11.00
C VAL A 315 -13.63 -0.13 -12.19
N PRO A 316 -14.05 -1.40 -12.05
CA PRO A 316 -14.09 -2.35 -13.15
C PRO A 316 -15.06 -1.93 -14.27
N LYS A 317 -14.69 -2.21 -15.52
CA LYS A 317 -15.59 -2.02 -16.68
C LYS A 317 -16.87 -2.84 -16.58
N SER A 318 -16.84 -3.96 -15.89
CA SER A 318 -17.99 -4.84 -15.67
C SER A 318 -19.02 -4.29 -14.68
N SER A 319 -18.66 -3.33 -13.82
CA SER A 319 -19.57 -2.72 -12.87
C SER A 319 -20.80 -2.13 -13.58
N LYS A 320 -21.98 -2.33 -13.00
CA LYS A 320 -23.26 -1.78 -13.48
C LYS A 320 -23.64 -0.48 -12.79
N VAL A 321 -22.90 -0.12 -11.73
CA VAL A 321 -23.11 1.06 -10.86
C VAL A 321 -21.91 1.98 -10.85
N LYS A 322 -21.23 2.11 -11.99
CA LYS A 322 -19.98 2.88 -12.15
C LYS A 322 -20.11 4.31 -11.66
N LYS A 323 -21.24 4.96 -11.94
CA LYS A 323 -21.48 6.36 -11.56
C LYS A 323 -21.43 6.51 -10.04
N GLU A 324 -22.10 5.64 -9.32
CA GLU A 324 -22.15 5.62 -7.85
C GLU A 324 -20.81 5.23 -7.25
N ALA A 325 -20.11 4.26 -7.84
CA ALA A 325 -18.77 3.86 -7.42
C ALA A 325 -17.76 5.01 -7.57
N PHE A 326 -17.75 5.71 -8.70
CA PHE A 326 -16.92 6.90 -8.93
C PHE A 326 -17.30 8.06 -7.99
N ALA A 327 -18.59 8.29 -7.77
CA ALA A 327 -19.06 9.34 -6.86
C ALA A 327 -18.59 9.10 -5.44
N PHE A 328 -18.69 7.85 -4.96
CA PHE A 328 -18.20 7.48 -3.63
C PHE A 328 -16.67 7.57 -3.52
N ALA A 329 -15.94 7.03 -4.50
CA ALA A 329 -14.47 7.10 -4.50
C ALA A 329 -13.97 8.55 -4.47
N LYS A 330 -14.57 9.43 -5.27
CA LYS A 330 -14.24 10.86 -5.26
C LYS A 330 -14.58 11.52 -3.92
N TRP A 331 -15.77 11.24 -3.36
CA TRP A 331 -16.21 11.79 -2.08
C TRP A 331 -15.28 11.37 -0.94
N MET A 332 -14.77 10.13 -0.93
CA MET A 332 -13.78 9.69 0.07
C MET A 332 -12.49 10.53 0.05
N MET A 333 -12.19 11.21 -1.03
CA MET A 333 -11.01 12.05 -1.21
C MET A 333 -11.27 13.55 -1.04
N ASP A 334 -12.49 13.97 -0.77
CA ASP A 334 -12.79 15.37 -0.44
C ASP A 334 -12.12 15.76 0.89
N ASP A 335 -11.97 17.08 1.13
CA ASP A 335 -11.13 17.62 2.20
C ASP A 335 -11.46 17.05 3.59
N ALA A 336 -12.73 16.97 3.93
CA ALA A 336 -13.17 16.46 5.24
C ALA A 336 -12.89 14.97 5.41
N GLN A 337 -13.09 14.16 4.36
CA GLN A 337 -12.86 12.72 4.38
C GLN A 337 -11.37 12.40 4.33
N ALA A 338 -10.59 13.15 3.57
CA ALA A 338 -9.14 13.01 3.52
C ALA A 338 -8.50 13.34 4.89
N MET A 339 -8.95 14.41 5.54
CA MET A 339 -8.53 14.74 6.92
C MET A 339 -8.90 13.62 7.90
N TYR A 340 -10.13 13.14 7.85
CA TYR A 340 -10.63 12.05 8.69
C TYR A 340 -9.84 10.76 8.46
N SER A 341 -9.57 10.42 7.20
CA SER A 341 -8.78 9.25 6.83
C SER A 341 -7.38 9.30 7.40
N PHE A 342 -6.70 10.44 7.29
CA PHE A 342 -5.36 10.61 7.83
C PHE A 342 -5.35 10.57 9.37
N GLU A 343 -6.32 11.18 10.03
CA GLU A 343 -6.43 11.14 11.49
C GLU A 343 -6.69 9.71 12.01
N THR A 344 -7.54 8.95 11.32
CA THR A 344 -8.00 7.62 11.74
C THR A 344 -6.98 6.53 11.42
N SER A 345 -6.53 6.46 10.17
CA SER A 345 -5.64 5.38 9.70
C SER A 345 -4.15 5.71 9.85
N GLY A 346 -3.80 6.98 9.89
CA GLY A 346 -2.41 7.45 9.81
C GLY A 346 -1.81 7.37 8.40
N TRP A 347 -2.55 6.88 7.40
CA TRP A 347 -2.12 6.90 6.03
C TRP A 347 -2.30 8.27 5.38
N GLN A 348 -1.24 8.77 4.76
CA GLN A 348 -1.23 10.11 4.17
C GLN A 348 -2.07 10.17 2.90
N PRO A 349 -3.07 11.06 2.80
CA PRO A 349 -3.82 11.26 1.57
C PRO A 349 -3.03 12.04 0.53
N PHE A 350 -3.35 11.84 -0.75
CA PHE A 350 -2.80 12.60 -1.87
C PHE A 350 -3.54 13.94 -2.07
N ARG A 351 -3.39 14.86 -1.13
CA ARG A 351 -4.06 16.15 -1.18
C ARG A 351 -3.09 17.30 -0.90
N THR A 352 -3.09 18.31 -1.78
CA THR A 352 -2.16 19.46 -1.69
C THR A 352 -2.72 20.64 -0.91
N ASN A 353 -4.04 20.79 -0.83
CA ASN A 353 -4.69 22.02 -0.38
C ASN A 353 -5.45 21.87 0.95
N ILE A 354 -5.07 20.89 1.77
CA ILE A 354 -5.68 20.68 3.09
C ILE A 354 -4.79 21.29 4.18
N ASP A 355 -5.40 22.05 5.10
CA ASP A 355 -4.72 22.48 6.32
C ASP A 355 -4.77 21.37 7.39
N TYR A 356 -3.65 20.70 7.59
CA TYR A 356 -3.48 19.64 8.57
C TYR A 356 -3.07 20.16 9.98
N SER A 357 -3.09 21.47 10.24
CA SER A 357 -2.58 22.06 11.50
C SER A 357 -3.25 21.50 12.75
N SER A 358 -4.54 21.19 12.69
CA SER A 358 -5.28 20.58 13.80
C SER A 358 -4.81 19.16 14.11
N LEU A 359 -4.50 18.37 13.08
CA LEU A 359 -3.98 17.02 13.21
C LEU A 359 -2.54 17.01 13.76
N TYR A 360 -1.70 17.94 13.32
CA TYR A 360 -0.32 18.06 13.82
C TYR A 360 -0.24 18.44 15.30
N LYS A 361 -1.23 19.17 15.83
CA LYS A 361 -1.34 19.42 17.27
C LYS A 361 -1.59 18.14 18.06
N LYS A 362 -2.38 17.22 17.53
CA LYS A 362 -2.69 15.92 18.15
C LYS A 362 -1.58 14.89 17.95
N ARG A 363 -0.99 14.87 16.75
CA ARG A 363 0.03 13.89 16.32
C ARG A 363 1.21 14.59 15.61
N PRO A 364 2.12 15.24 16.36
CA PRO A 364 3.18 16.08 15.78
C PRO A 364 4.06 15.39 14.76
N LEU A 365 4.34 14.09 14.95
CA LEU A 365 5.21 13.32 14.02
C LEU A 365 4.62 13.16 12.62
N LEU A 366 3.30 13.25 12.44
CA LEU A 366 2.69 13.20 11.11
C LEU A 366 3.12 14.38 10.23
N LYS A 367 3.48 15.52 10.84
CA LYS A 367 3.99 16.69 10.12
C LYS A 367 5.27 16.36 9.35
N GLU A 368 6.13 15.52 9.90
CA GLU A 368 7.40 15.16 9.27
C GLU A 368 7.19 14.46 7.92
N PHE A 369 6.20 13.57 7.83
CA PHE A 369 5.87 12.86 6.58
C PHE A 369 5.40 13.82 5.49
N ILE A 370 4.60 14.82 5.82
CA ILE A 370 4.14 15.83 4.85
C ILE A 370 5.29 16.72 4.39
N GLN A 371 6.15 17.16 5.31
CA GLN A 371 7.31 18.00 4.97
C GLN A 371 8.35 17.26 4.15
N THR A 372 8.52 15.96 4.39
CA THR A 372 9.45 15.13 3.64
C THR A 372 9.08 15.06 2.16
N SER A 373 7.79 15.00 1.84
CA SER A 373 7.32 14.99 0.44
C SER A 373 7.64 16.29 -0.32
N SER A 374 7.92 17.38 0.38
CA SER A 374 8.25 18.70 -0.18
C SER A 374 9.72 19.10 -0.01
N LEU A 375 10.58 18.22 0.56
CA LEU A 375 12.01 18.54 0.74
C LEU A 375 12.71 18.66 -0.62
N ALA A 376 13.40 19.77 -0.81
CA ALA A 376 14.16 20.01 -2.03
C ALA A 376 15.23 18.92 -2.24
N GLY A 377 15.20 18.27 -3.41
CA GLY A 377 16.12 17.19 -3.77
C GLY A 377 15.79 15.82 -3.19
N HIS A 378 14.74 15.70 -2.38
CA HIS A 378 14.19 14.40 -1.96
C HIS A 378 13.24 13.90 -3.03
N ALA A 379 13.65 12.90 -3.80
CA ALA A 379 12.84 12.36 -4.88
C ALA A 379 11.78 11.39 -4.36
N VAL A 380 10.63 11.38 -5.03
CA VAL A 380 9.59 10.36 -4.84
C VAL A 380 9.62 9.45 -6.05
N TYR A 381 9.91 8.19 -5.80
CA TYR A 381 9.91 7.15 -6.81
C TYR A 381 8.62 6.35 -6.72
N ASP A 382 8.11 5.93 -7.86
CA ASP A 382 6.96 5.05 -7.94
C ASP A 382 7.22 3.97 -9.00
N TYR A 383 6.41 2.93 -8.98
CA TYR A 383 6.49 1.85 -9.95
C TYR A 383 6.18 2.35 -11.36
N GLU A 384 6.89 1.81 -12.32
CA GLU A 384 6.69 2.13 -13.73
C GLU A 384 5.33 1.63 -14.23
N ASN A 385 4.64 2.44 -15.03
CA ASN A 385 3.40 2.04 -15.66
C ASN A 385 3.71 1.14 -16.86
N MET A 386 3.86 -0.16 -16.61
CA MET A 386 4.09 -1.15 -17.65
C MET A 386 3.46 -2.51 -17.30
N PRO A 387 3.02 -3.30 -18.32
CA PRO A 387 2.21 -4.50 -18.08
C PRO A 387 2.85 -5.59 -17.22
N ALA A 388 4.17 -5.77 -17.28
CA ALA A 388 4.89 -6.83 -16.56
C ALA A 388 5.47 -6.36 -15.21
N ILE A 389 5.13 -5.16 -14.71
CA ILE A 389 5.78 -4.56 -13.56
C ILE A 389 5.63 -5.40 -12.28
N SER A 390 4.45 -5.96 -12.04
CA SER A 390 4.18 -6.80 -10.87
C SER A 390 5.04 -8.07 -10.90
N GLU A 391 5.18 -8.72 -12.05
CA GLU A 391 6.02 -9.91 -12.19
C GLU A 391 7.49 -9.59 -11.96
N VAL A 392 8.01 -8.52 -12.55
CA VAL A 392 9.38 -8.05 -12.35
C VAL A 392 9.67 -7.83 -10.87
N HIS A 393 8.84 -7.07 -10.17
CA HIS A 393 9.06 -6.76 -8.76
C HIS A 393 8.95 -7.99 -7.85
N ASN A 394 7.99 -8.87 -8.09
CA ASN A 394 7.84 -10.10 -7.31
C ASN A 394 9.04 -11.04 -7.49
N ARG A 395 9.52 -11.22 -8.72
CA ARG A 395 10.71 -12.03 -8.98
C ARG A 395 11.99 -11.42 -8.39
N MET A 396 12.17 -10.11 -8.51
CA MET A 396 13.27 -9.44 -7.84
C MET A 396 13.22 -9.65 -6.33
N ALA A 397 12.06 -9.50 -5.69
CA ALA A 397 11.91 -9.74 -4.25
C ALA A 397 12.32 -11.15 -3.85
N GLU A 398 11.91 -12.18 -4.59
CA GLU A 398 12.28 -13.57 -4.34
C GLU A 398 13.80 -13.79 -4.41
N ARG A 399 14.46 -13.22 -5.44
CA ARG A 399 15.92 -13.32 -5.62
C ARG A 399 16.69 -12.59 -4.55
N ILE A 400 16.24 -11.38 -4.18
CA ILE A 400 16.84 -10.58 -3.11
C ILE A 400 16.72 -11.31 -1.77
N MET A 401 15.56 -11.87 -1.43
CA MET A 401 15.37 -12.65 -0.20
C MET A 401 16.23 -13.90 -0.16
N THR A 402 16.43 -14.55 -1.31
CA THR A 402 17.35 -15.67 -1.44
C THR A 402 18.79 -15.22 -1.18
N ALA A 403 19.20 -14.10 -1.77
CA ALA A 403 20.53 -13.53 -1.58
C ALA A 403 20.80 -13.14 -0.13
N PHE A 404 19.82 -12.58 0.59
CA PHE A 404 19.97 -12.20 2.00
C PHE A 404 20.35 -13.37 2.93
N LYS A 405 20.00 -14.59 2.57
CA LYS A 405 20.34 -15.81 3.34
C LYS A 405 21.75 -16.33 3.03
N ARG A 406 22.45 -15.76 2.05
CA ARG A 406 23.74 -16.24 1.57
C ARG A 406 24.92 -15.59 2.25
N ALA A 407 25.41 -16.20 3.32
CA ALA A 407 26.59 -15.72 4.03
C ALA A 407 27.90 -15.80 3.19
N ASP A 408 27.93 -16.65 2.15
CA ASP A 408 29.03 -16.77 1.18
C ASP A 408 29.19 -15.54 0.28
N LEU A 409 28.22 -14.65 0.25
CA LEU A 409 28.32 -13.36 -0.46
C LEU A 409 29.09 -12.28 0.32
N LYS A 410 29.33 -12.50 1.61
CA LYS A 410 30.15 -11.61 2.43
C LYS A 410 31.58 -11.59 1.89
N ASP A 411 32.12 -10.38 1.68
CA ASP A 411 33.47 -10.15 1.13
C ASP A 411 33.72 -10.88 -0.23
N ASN A 412 32.64 -11.18 -0.98
CA ASN A 412 32.67 -11.87 -2.26
C ASN A 412 32.05 -11.01 -3.41
N PRO A 413 32.80 -10.05 -3.95
CA PRO A 413 32.28 -9.15 -4.99
C PRO A 413 31.87 -9.88 -6.29
N GLN A 414 32.55 -11.00 -6.64
CA GLN A 414 32.19 -11.81 -7.80
C GLN A 414 30.84 -12.52 -7.58
N GLY A 415 30.60 -13.04 -6.39
CA GLY A 415 29.32 -13.64 -6.01
C GLY A 415 28.18 -12.62 -6.05
N ILE A 416 28.40 -11.40 -5.53
CA ILE A 416 27.43 -10.30 -5.62
C ILE A 416 27.16 -9.92 -7.07
N ALA A 417 28.20 -9.74 -7.88
CA ALA A 417 28.06 -9.41 -9.31
C ALA A 417 27.25 -10.48 -10.05
N LYS A 418 27.51 -11.76 -9.76
CA LYS A 418 26.74 -12.87 -10.34
C LYS A 418 25.25 -12.81 -9.95
N VAL A 419 24.94 -12.61 -8.68
CA VAL A 419 23.54 -12.50 -8.22
C VAL A 419 22.83 -11.36 -8.92
N VAL A 420 23.45 -10.19 -9.03
CA VAL A 420 22.88 -9.01 -9.70
C VAL A 420 22.67 -9.27 -11.20
N SER A 421 23.63 -9.94 -11.86
CA SER A 421 23.51 -10.32 -13.28
C SER A 421 22.37 -11.32 -13.49
N ASP A 422 22.30 -12.38 -12.70
CA ASP A 422 21.27 -13.42 -12.80
C ASP A 422 19.86 -12.82 -12.60
N MET A 423 19.71 -11.88 -11.65
CA MET A 423 18.45 -11.14 -11.47
C MET A 423 18.10 -10.27 -12.67
N ALA A 424 19.08 -9.57 -13.23
CA ALA A 424 18.87 -8.71 -14.39
C ALA A 424 18.51 -9.52 -15.65
N GLU A 425 19.13 -10.67 -15.84
CA GLU A 425 18.80 -11.62 -16.93
C GLU A 425 17.36 -12.12 -16.80
N GLU A 426 16.92 -12.45 -15.58
CA GLU A 426 15.54 -12.86 -15.33
C GLU A 426 14.56 -11.70 -15.60
N THR A 427 14.85 -10.48 -15.13
CA THR A 427 14.07 -9.29 -15.46
C THR A 427 13.96 -9.06 -16.96
N ASN A 428 15.09 -9.15 -17.67
CA ASN A 428 15.11 -8.98 -19.13
C ASN A 428 14.35 -10.08 -19.86
N ARG A 429 14.35 -11.32 -19.36
CA ARG A 429 13.54 -12.42 -19.90
C ARG A 429 12.04 -12.12 -19.73
N ILE A 430 11.61 -11.71 -18.55
CA ILE A 430 10.22 -11.31 -18.32
C ILE A 430 9.81 -10.19 -19.30
N LEU A 431 10.68 -9.20 -19.49
CA LEU A 431 10.43 -8.12 -20.45
C LEU A 431 10.35 -8.65 -21.88
N ALA A 432 11.19 -9.60 -22.27
CA ALA A 432 11.19 -10.22 -23.61
C ALA A 432 9.90 -11.02 -23.85
N ASP A 433 9.50 -11.85 -22.89
CA ASP A 433 8.28 -12.67 -22.95
C ASP A 433 7.01 -11.82 -23.11
N ASN A 434 7.04 -10.59 -22.57
CA ASN A 434 5.96 -9.61 -22.71
C ASN A 434 6.16 -8.63 -23.90
N GLY A 435 7.17 -8.85 -24.76
CA GLY A 435 7.47 -7.98 -25.90
C GLY A 435 7.95 -6.58 -25.52
N LEU A 436 8.45 -6.38 -24.29
CA LEU A 436 8.82 -5.09 -23.70
C LEU A 436 10.35 -4.88 -23.65
N LEU A 437 11.17 -5.87 -23.97
CA LEU A 437 12.62 -5.77 -23.86
C LEU A 437 13.20 -4.78 -24.90
N ALA A 438 14.02 -3.85 -24.41
CA ALA A 438 14.87 -3.02 -25.27
C ALA A 438 16.00 -3.87 -25.90
N LYS A 439 16.28 -3.62 -27.18
CA LYS A 439 17.40 -4.23 -27.91
C LYS A 439 18.72 -3.58 -27.52
#